data_a821e04e950e76582f7ba7573db2e32c
#
_entry.id   a821e04e950e76582f7ba7573db2e32c
#
_cell.length_a   1.000
_cell.length_b   1.000
_cell.length_c   1.000
_cell.angle_alpha   90.00
_cell.angle_beta   90.00
_cell.angle_gamma   90.00
#
_symmetry.space_group_name_H-M   'P 1'
#
loop_
_entity.id
_entity.type
_entity.pdbx_description
1 polymer ?
#
loop_
_entity_poly.entity_id
_entity_poly.type
_entity_poly.pdbx_seq_one_letter_code
_entity_poly.pdbx_strand_id
1 'polypeptide(L)'
;MTVEKTPDVSLASLLDLVEISPLVSIKGTVSRILALISDPTASSSDLIQLIELDPPLAAKILRVANSSYYAPSKTIGDIHQALIWIGFDTLKEIILTQKMSELYHGGTPVCGYSRLQLWRHSLAVALLAKTIYRREFGEKGNNAYAAGLMHDIG
;
A
#
# COMPACT_ATOMS: atom_id res chain seq x y z
N MET A 1 7.67 31.01 1.08
CA MET A 1 7.96 29.56 0.92
C MET A 1 7.51 28.88 2.20
N THR A 2 6.24 28.46 2.21
CA THR A 2 5.64 27.74 3.34
C THR A 2 6.09 26.30 3.24
N VAL A 3 6.94 25.88 4.16
CA VAL A 3 7.28 24.45 4.36
C VAL A 3 5.98 23.78 4.83
N GLU A 4 5.38 23.02 3.96
CA GLU A 4 4.23 22.17 4.27
C GLU A 4 4.69 21.15 5.33
N LYS A 5 4.18 21.31 6.53
CA LYS A 5 4.51 20.49 7.70
C LYS A 5 3.99 19.09 7.43
N THR A 6 4.83 18.20 6.93
CA THR A 6 4.54 16.77 6.82
C THR A 6 4.15 16.28 8.21
N PRO A 7 2.98 15.67 8.39
CA PRO A 7 2.58 15.12 9.68
C PRO A 7 3.63 14.07 10.11
N ASP A 8 4.07 14.18 11.35
CA ASP A 8 4.99 13.24 11.99
C ASP A 8 4.21 11.94 12.23
N VAL A 9 4.24 11.06 11.22
CA VAL A 9 3.48 9.82 11.23
C VAL A 9 4.27 8.79 12.01
N SER A 10 3.75 8.40 13.17
CA SER A 10 4.27 7.29 13.94
C SER A 10 4.31 6.02 13.06
N LEU A 11 5.44 5.31 13.06
CA LEU A 11 5.59 4.01 12.40
C LEU A 11 4.47 3.04 12.82
N ALA A 12 4.02 3.13 14.07
CA ALA A 12 2.91 2.34 14.61
C ALA A 12 1.59 2.60 13.84
N SER A 13 1.26 3.86 13.55
CA SER A 13 0.02 4.17 12.80
C SER A 13 0.08 3.71 11.34
N LEU A 14 1.27 3.67 10.74
CA LEU A 14 1.45 3.11 9.39
C LEU A 14 1.37 1.58 9.40
N LEU A 15 1.93 0.93 10.42
CA LEU A 15 1.83 -0.52 10.60
C LEU A 15 0.38 -0.95 10.85
N ASP A 16 -0.37 -0.24 11.68
CA ASP A 16 -1.80 -0.50 11.93
C ASP A 16 -2.64 -0.41 10.65
N LEU A 17 -2.30 0.50 9.73
CA LEU A 17 -2.99 0.62 8.44
C LEU A 17 -2.81 -0.61 7.54
N VAL A 18 -1.71 -1.33 7.71
CA VAL A 18 -1.36 -2.48 6.85
C VAL A 18 -1.68 -3.81 7.53
N GLU A 19 -1.64 -3.89 8.85
CA GLU A 19 -1.86 -5.12 9.61
C GLU A 19 -3.33 -5.53 9.73
N ILE A 20 -4.28 -4.63 9.49
CA ILE A 20 -5.67 -4.89 9.80
C ILE A 20 -6.31 -5.77 8.72
N SER A 21 -6.50 -7.01 9.09
CA SER A 21 -7.34 -8.06 8.52
C SER A 21 -6.71 -8.86 7.38
N PRO A 22 -6.78 -10.18 7.46
CA PRO A 22 -6.48 -11.08 6.35
C PRO A 22 -7.61 -11.07 5.31
N LEU A 23 -8.05 -9.88 4.88
CA LEU A 23 -8.94 -9.76 3.74
C LEU A 23 -8.14 -10.17 2.51
N VAL A 24 -8.26 -11.44 2.15
CA VAL A 24 -7.64 -11.99 0.95
C VAL A 24 -8.38 -11.41 -0.24
N SER A 25 -7.68 -10.64 -1.05
CA SER A 25 -8.18 -10.15 -2.33
C SER A 25 -8.57 -11.32 -3.25
N ILE A 26 -9.53 -11.11 -4.13
CA ILE A 26 -9.95 -12.14 -5.09
C ILE A 26 -8.74 -12.55 -5.94
N LYS A 27 -8.48 -13.86 -6.02
CA LYS A 27 -7.34 -14.39 -6.77
C LYS A 27 -7.31 -13.82 -8.19
N GLY A 28 -6.19 -13.21 -8.54
CA GLY A 28 -5.96 -12.64 -9.87
C GLY A 28 -6.32 -11.16 -10.02
N THR A 29 -7.18 -10.56 -9.20
CA THR A 29 -7.55 -9.14 -9.30
C THR A 29 -6.32 -8.24 -9.15
N VAL A 30 -5.51 -8.47 -8.15
CA VAL A 30 -4.27 -7.70 -7.90
C VAL A 30 -3.33 -7.74 -9.10
N SER A 31 -3.13 -8.92 -9.71
CA SER A 31 -2.26 -9.05 -10.89
C SER A 31 -2.82 -8.32 -12.11
N ARG A 32 -4.16 -8.34 -12.30
CA ARG A 32 -4.83 -7.59 -13.38
C ARG A 32 -4.72 -6.08 -13.17
N ILE A 33 -4.87 -5.61 -11.93
CA ILE A 33 -4.71 -4.20 -11.59
C ILE A 33 -3.26 -3.75 -11.84
N LEU A 34 -2.25 -4.55 -11.46
CA LEU A 34 -0.85 -4.24 -11.76
C LEU A 34 -0.58 -4.14 -13.26
N ALA A 35 -1.17 -5.03 -14.06
CA ALA A 35 -1.09 -4.97 -15.52
C ALA A 35 -1.70 -3.68 -16.06
N LEU A 36 -2.92 -3.31 -15.63
CA LEU A 36 -3.58 -2.06 -16.01
C LEU A 36 -2.77 -0.81 -15.63
N ILE A 37 -2.22 -0.78 -14.42
CA ILE A 37 -1.40 0.37 -13.97
C ILE A 37 -0.13 0.53 -14.82
N SER A 38 0.36 -0.56 -15.41
CA SER A 38 1.55 -0.56 -16.27
C SER A 38 1.23 -0.29 -17.74
N ASP A 39 -0.03 -0.28 -18.12
CA ASP A 39 -0.49 -0.02 -19.48
C ASP A 39 -0.78 1.48 -19.68
N PRO A 40 0.00 2.20 -20.52
CA PRO A 40 -0.23 3.61 -20.80
C PRO A 40 -1.58 3.92 -21.45
N THR A 41 -2.24 2.92 -22.02
CA THR A 41 -3.53 3.07 -22.71
C THR A 41 -4.73 2.77 -21.80
N ALA A 42 -4.50 2.21 -20.61
CA ALA A 42 -5.55 1.87 -19.68
C ALA A 42 -6.26 3.11 -19.12
N SER A 43 -7.59 3.05 -19.06
CA SER A 43 -8.36 4.14 -18.48
C SER A 43 -8.43 4.01 -16.95
N SER A 44 -8.54 5.17 -16.28
CA SER A 44 -8.81 5.19 -14.82
C SER A 44 -10.14 4.52 -14.48
N SER A 45 -11.11 4.56 -15.40
CA SER A 45 -12.42 3.90 -15.24
C SER A 45 -12.28 2.38 -15.15
N ASP A 46 -11.47 1.77 -16.03
CA ASP A 46 -11.25 0.31 -16.02
C ASP A 46 -10.60 -0.14 -14.70
N LEU A 47 -9.67 0.68 -14.19
CA LEU A 47 -9.02 0.43 -12.91
C LEU A 47 -10.00 0.50 -11.74
N ILE A 48 -10.86 1.51 -11.72
CA ILE A 48 -11.89 1.69 -10.69
C ILE A 48 -12.85 0.51 -10.67
N GLN A 49 -13.38 0.14 -11.85
CA GLN A 49 -14.29 -1.01 -11.97
C GLN A 49 -13.65 -2.31 -11.45
N LEU A 50 -12.38 -2.53 -11.79
CA LEU A 50 -11.68 -3.72 -11.35
C LEU A 50 -11.46 -3.74 -9.81
N ILE A 51 -11.21 -2.59 -9.19
CA ILE A 51 -11.11 -2.46 -7.74
C ILE A 51 -12.46 -2.70 -7.07
N GLU A 52 -13.55 -2.15 -7.62
CA GLU A 52 -14.91 -2.31 -7.08
C GLU A 52 -15.41 -3.77 -7.12
N LEU A 53 -14.91 -4.56 -8.06
CA LEU A 53 -15.17 -6.00 -8.12
C LEU A 53 -14.46 -6.81 -7.02
N ASP A 54 -13.57 -6.16 -6.25
CA ASP A 54 -12.84 -6.79 -5.14
C ASP A 54 -13.15 -6.06 -3.82
N PRO A 55 -14.24 -6.40 -3.12
CA PRO A 55 -14.65 -5.70 -1.89
C PRO A 55 -13.56 -5.62 -0.80
N PRO A 56 -12.76 -6.68 -0.55
CA PRO A 56 -11.62 -6.59 0.36
C PRO A 56 -10.62 -5.51 -0.01
N LEU A 57 -10.23 -5.44 -1.28
CA LEU A 57 -9.30 -4.43 -1.77
C LEU A 57 -9.91 -3.02 -1.71
N ALA A 58 -11.16 -2.87 -2.14
CA ALA A 58 -11.90 -1.61 -2.06
C ALA A 58 -11.96 -1.08 -0.63
N ALA A 59 -12.32 -1.94 0.33
CA ALA A 59 -12.35 -1.59 1.76
C ALA A 59 -10.98 -1.14 2.27
N LYS A 60 -9.89 -1.78 1.84
CA LYS A 60 -8.53 -1.40 2.21
C LYS A 60 -8.15 -0.03 1.66
N ILE A 61 -8.46 0.25 0.40
CA ILE A 61 -8.21 1.55 -0.24
C ILE A 61 -8.98 2.67 0.47
N LEU A 62 -10.28 2.46 0.74
CA LEU A 62 -11.10 3.42 1.47
C LEU A 62 -10.58 3.68 2.88
N ARG A 63 -10.12 2.65 3.58
CA ARG A 63 -9.52 2.79 4.91
C ARG A 63 -8.24 3.64 4.87
N VAL A 64 -7.36 3.40 3.91
CA VAL A 64 -6.14 4.21 3.72
C VAL A 64 -6.52 5.66 3.43
N ALA A 65 -7.46 5.91 2.52
CA ALA A 65 -7.91 7.24 2.16
C ALA A 65 -8.53 8.02 3.36
N ASN A 66 -9.20 7.31 4.27
CA ASN A 66 -9.81 7.88 5.48
C ASN A 66 -8.89 7.86 6.71
N SER A 67 -7.65 7.45 6.56
CA SER A 67 -6.71 7.39 7.69
C SER A 67 -6.34 8.79 8.20
N SER A 68 -5.85 8.85 9.42
CA SER A 68 -5.31 10.09 10.02
C SER A 68 -4.15 10.68 9.22
N TYR A 69 -3.46 9.86 8.43
CA TYR A 69 -2.37 10.30 7.55
C TYR A 69 -2.89 11.20 6.41
N TYR A 70 -3.98 10.82 5.76
CA TYR A 70 -4.58 11.60 4.69
C TYR A 70 -5.59 12.62 5.19
N ALA A 71 -6.16 12.42 6.39
CA ALA A 71 -7.05 13.31 7.12
C ALA A 71 -8.06 14.07 6.23
N PRO A 72 -8.90 13.36 5.46
CA PRO A 72 -9.89 14.04 4.61
C PRO A 72 -10.89 14.81 5.49
N SER A 73 -11.32 15.97 5.04
CA SER A 73 -12.30 16.81 5.75
C SER A 73 -13.69 16.17 5.89
N LYS A 74 -14.00 15.21 5.04
CA LYS A 74 -15.21 14.38 5.06
C LYS A 74 -14.85 12.95 4.74
N THR A 75 -15.58 11.99 5.30
CA THR A 75 -15.42 10.58 5.00
C THR A 75 -15.56 10.30 3.51
N ILE A 76 -14.57 9.66 2.93
CA ILE A 76 -14.55 9.23 1.53
C ILE A 76 -15.26 7.87 1.45
N GLY A 77 -16.32 7.80 0.67
CA GLY A 77 -17.19 6.61 0.57
C GLY A 77 -17.08 5.86 -0.77
N ASP A 78 -16.41 6.41 -1.78
CA ASP A 78 -16.26 5.78 -3.09
C ASP A 78 -14.80 5.72 -3.56
N ILE A 79 -14.53 4.76 -4.44
CA ILE A 79 -13.16 4.46 -4.91
C ILE A 79 -12.62 5.58 -5.81
N HIS A 80 -13.46 6.22 -6.60
CA HIS A 80 -13.01 7.31 -7.47
C HIS A 80 -12.49 8.49 -6.64
N GLN A 81 -13.24 8.91 -5.62
CA GLN A 81 -12.79 9.97 -4.70
C GLN A 81 -11.55 9.55 -3.92
N ALA A 82 -11.50 8.29 -3.47
CA ALA A 82 -10.33 7.76 -2.78
C ALA A 82 -9.07 7.88 -3.64
N LEU A 83 -9.13 7.48 -4.91
CA LEU A 83 -7.99 7.54 -5.83
C LEU A 83 -7.56 8.97 -6.15
N ILE A 84 -8.49 9.91 -6.27
CA ILE A 84 -8.15 11.34 -6.42
C ILE A 84 -7.40 11.84 -5.18
N TRP A 85 -7.81 11.39 -3.99
CA TRP A 85 -7.26 11.86 -2.72
C TRP A 85 -5.88 11.28 -2.40
N ILE A 86 -5.70 9.96 -2.54
CA ILE A 86 -4.44 9.28 -2.22
C ILE A 86 -3.45 9.24 -3.38
N GLY A 87 -3.94 9.34 -4.62
CA GLY A 87 -3.16 9.28 -5.85
C GLY A 87 -2.79 7.85 -6.28
N PHE A 88 -2.41 7.72 -7.56
CA PHE A 88 -2.03 6.44 -8.17
C PHE A 88 -0.77 5.81 -7.56
N ASP A 89 0.17 6.61 -7.10
CA ASP A 89 1.40 6.09 -6.49
C ASP A 89 1.09 5.33 -5.20
N THR A 90 0.22 5.88 -4.35
CA THR A 90 -0.24 5.20 -3.13
C THR A 90 -1.04 3.93 -3.47
N LEU A 91 -1.88 3.99 -4.51
CA LEU A 91 -2.59 2.80 -4.97
C LEU A 91 -1.62 1.68 -5.36
N LYS A 92 -0.57 1.98 -6.14
CA LYS A 92 0.47 1.00 -6.49
C LYS A 92 1.11 0.37 -5.26
N GLU A 93 1.42 1.18 -4.25
CA GLU A 93 1.98 0.68 -2.99
C GLU A 93 1.01 -0.24 -2.24
N ILE A 94 -0.27 0.13 -2.15
CA ILE A 94 -1.30 -0.72 -1.53
C ILE A 94 -1.38 -2.07 -2.25
N ILE A 95 -1.42 -2.06 -3.57
CA ILE A 95 -1.54 -3.26 -4.39
C ILE A 95 -0.29 -4.13 -4.29
N LEU A 96 0.90 -3.53 -4.37
CA LEU A 96 2.16 -4.24 -4.19
C LEU A 96 2.23 -4.88 -2.80
N THR A 97 1.89 -4.11 -1.76
CA THR A 97 1.82 -4.59 -0.38
C THR A 97 0.88 -5.78 -0.24
N GLN A 98 -0.31 -5.68 -0.85
CA GLN A 98 -1.29 -6.76 -0.86
C GLN A 98 -0.73 -8.02 -1.54
N LYS A 99 -0.10 -7.87 -2.70
CA LYS A 99 0.50 -8.98 -3.45
C LYS A 99 1.62 -9.64 -2.67
N MET A 100 2.48 -8.85 -2.08
CA MET A 100 3.60 -9.34 -1.27
C MET A 100 3.10 -10.06 -0.01
N SER A 101 2.07 -9.54 0.66
CA SER A 101 1.52 -10.18 1.86
C SER A 101 1.03 -11.60 1.60
N GLU A 102 0.54 -11.90 0.38
CA GLU A 102 0.09 -13.25 0.00
C GLU A 102 1.20 -14.29 0.09
N LEU A 103 2.47 -13.90 -0.17
CA LEU A 103 3.65 -14.78 -0.08
C LEU A 103 3.97 -15.20 1.37
N TYR A 104 3.55 -14.38 2.32
CA TYR A 104 3.80 -14.62 3.74
C TYR A 104 2.64 -15.30 4.47
N HIS A 105 1.49 -15.52 3.79
CA HIS A 105 0.36 -16.22 4.38
C HIS A 105 0.57 -17.73 4.40
N GLY A 106 0.40 -18.34 5.58
CA GLY A 106 0.52 -19.78 5.78
C GLY A 106 1.97 -20.31 5.74
N GLY A 107 2.12 -21.61 5.86
CA GLY A 107 3.41 -22.30 5.78
C GLY A 107 4.18 -22.40 7.11
N THR A 108 5.27 -23.15 7.06
CA THR A 108 6.18 -23.36 8.19
C THR A 108 7.04 -22.13 8.48
N PRO A 109 7.51 -21.94 9.72
CA PRO A 109 8.50 -20.93 10.05
C PRO A 109 9.77 -21.06 9.18
N VAL A 110 10.39 -19.95 8.84
CA VAL A 110 11.64 -19.89 8.07
C VAL A 110 12.76 -19.47 9.01
N CYS A 111 13.78 -20.27 9.14
CA CYS A 111 14.94 -20.01 10.03
C CYS A 111 14.54 -19.63 11.47
N GLY A 112 13.44 -20.21 12.00
CA GLY A 112 12.95 -19.92 13.35
C GLY A 112 12.04 -18.68 13.47
N TYR A 113 11.86 -17.92 12.40
CA TYR A 113 10.93 -16.77 12.37
C TYR A 113 9.57 -17.16 11.81
N SER A 114 8.51 -16.67 12.42
CA SER A 114 7.19 -16.79 11.83
C SER A 114 7.09 -15.97 10.54
N ARG A 115 6.30 -16.43 9.56
CA ARG A 115 6.08 -15.68 8.32
C ARG A 115 5.50 -14.29 8.58
N LEU A 116 4.66 -14.15 9.61
CA LEU A 116 4.13 -12.86 10.03
C LEU A 116 5.24 -11.91 10.52
N GLN A 117 6.23 -12.41 11.28
CA GLN A 117 7.37 -11.59 11.71
C GLN A 117 8.20 -11.11 10.52
N LEU A 118 8.47 -12.00 9.55
CA LEU A 118 9.16 -11.64 8.31
C LEU A 118 8.38 -10.59 7.52
N TRP A 119 7.06 -10.77 7.39
CA TRP A 119 6.20 -9.78 6.76
C TRP A 119 6.28 -8.40 7.44
N ARG A 120 6.14 -8.36 8.77
CA ARG A 120 6.25 -7.12 9.54
C ARG A 120 7.61 -6.44 9.37
N HIS A 121 8.69 -7.24 9.35
CA HIS A 121 10.03 -6.75 9.08
C HIS A 121 10.12 -6.09 7.69
N SER A 122 9.74 -6.79 6.62
CA SER A 122 9.77 -6.27 5.25
C SER A 122 8.96 -4.98 5.10
N LEU A 123 7.79 -4.92 5.73
CA LEU A 123 6.95 -3.73 5.72
C LEU A 123 7.58 -2.56 6.48
N ALA A 124 8.15 -2.81 7.66
CA ALA A 124 8.84 -1.77 8.42
C ALA A 124 10.03 -1.20 7.63
N VAL A 125 10.83 -2.07 6.98
CA VAL A 125 11.94 -1.64 6.13
C VAL A 125 11.45 -0.80 4.94
N ALA A 126 10.35 -1.20 4.29
CA ALA A 126 9.75 -0.44 3.19
C ALA A 126 9.35 0.98 3.59
N LEU A 127 8.65 1.10 4.72
CA LEU A 127 8.19 2.39 5.25
C LEU A 127 9.35 3.29 5.68
N LEU A 128 10.36 2.72 6.34
CA LEU A 128 11.56 3.44 6.74
C LEU A 128 12.36 3.91 5.52
N ALA A 129 12.59 3.03 4.55
CA ALA A 129 13.31 3.36 3.31
C ALA A 129 12.62 4.51 2.56
N LYS A 130 11.29 4.45 2.41
CA LYS A 130 10.51 5.54 1.80
C LYS A 130 10.63 6.84 2.59
N THR A 131 10.52 6.77 3.90
CA THR A 131 10.56 7.96 4.78
C THR A 131 11.94 8.63 4.72
N ILE A 132 13.01 7.84 4.81
CA ILE A 132 14.39 8.33 4.69
C ILE A 132 14.61 8.96 3.31
N TYR A 133 14.21 8.25 2.25
CA TYR A 133 14.38 8.74 0.89
C TYR A 133 13.67 10.08 0.66
N ARG A 134 12.43 10.20 1.13
CA ARG A 134 11.67 11.47 1.05
C ARG A 134 12.34 12.60 1.81
N ARG A 135 12.88 12.31 2.99
CA ARG A 135 13.52 13.30 3.84
C ARG A 135 14.84 13.79 3.25
N GLU A 136 15.66 12.88 2.74
CA GLU A 136 17.01 13.19 2.27
C GLU A 136 17.02 13.76 0.85
N PHE A 137 16.13 13.28 -0.03
CA PHE A 137 16.13 13.64 -1.45
C PHE A 137 14.95 14.52 -1.88
N GLY A 138 13.93 14.71 -1.03
CA GLY A 138 12.73 15.49 -1.37
C GLY A 138 11.80 14.82 -2.38
N GLU A 139 12.09 13.57 -2.76
CA GLU A 139 11.31 12.81 -3.75
C GLU A 139 10.29 11.86 -3.08
N LYS A 140 9.33 11.32 -3.85
CA LYS A 140 8.24 10.48 -3.32
C LYS A 140 8.70 9.18 -2.63
N GLY A 141 9.85 8.61 -3.03
CA GLY A 141 10.42 7.41 -2.44
C GLY A 141 9.69 6.10 -2.77
N ASN A 142 8.89 6.04 -3.84
CA ASN A 142 8.11 4.85 -4.20
C ASN A 142 9.01 3.66 -4.55
N ASN A 143 10.14 3.91 -5.23
CA ASN A 143 11.12 2.87 -5.55
C ASN A 143 11.83 2.37 -4.29
N ALA A 144 12.13 3.27 -3.34
CA ALA A 144 12.71 2.90 -2.05
C ALA A 144 11.74 2.04 -1.23
N TYR A 145 10.43 2.35 -1.29
CA TYR A 145 9.39 1.52 -0.68
C TYR A 145 9.37 0.11 -1.27
N ALA A 146 9.31 0.00 -2.60
CA ALA A 146 9.28 -1.29 -3.28
C ALA A 146 10.55 -2.11 -3.00
N ALA A 147 11.72 -1.48 -3.06
CA ALA A 147 13.00 -2.13 -2.75
C ALA A 147 13.02 -2.64 -1.30
N GLY A 148 12.60 -1.81 -0.34
CA GLY A 148 12.51 -2.20 1.07
C GLY A 148 11.51 -3.33 1.32
N LEU A 149 10.38 -3.36 0.59
CA LEU A 149 9.38 -4.41 0.74
C LEU A 149 9.88 -5.78 0.23
N MET A 150 10.76 -5.77 -0.77
CA MET A 150 11.26 -6.98 -1.44
C MET A 150 12.69 -7.37 -1.05
N HIS A 151 13.34 -6.63 -0.16
CA HIS A 151 14.78 -6.80 0.10
C HIS A 151 15.17 -8.20 0.61
N ASP A 152 14.23 -8.92 1.21
CA ASP A 152 14.46 -10.19 1.91
C ASP A 152 13.66 -11.35 1.30
N ILE A 153 13.34 -11.25 0.01
CA ILE A 153 12.47 -12.22 -0.70
C ILE A 153 13.25 -13.42 -1.24
N GLY A 154 14.56 -13.32 -1.37
CA GLY A 154 15.43 -14.28 -2.02
C GLY A 154 15.92 -15.42 -1.16
#